data_b9838f90a9b80d3fbfc0114ab9dc0484
#
_entry.id   b9838f90a9b80d3fbfc0114ab9dc0484
#
_cell.length_a   1.000
_cell.length_b   1.000
_cell.length_c   1.000
_cell.angle_alpha   90.00
_cell.angle_beta   90.00
_cell.angle_gamma   90.00
#
_symmetry.space_group_name_H-M   'P 1'
#
loop_
_entity.id
_entity.type
_entity.pdbx_description
1 polymer ?
#
loop_
_entity_poly.entity_id
_entity_poly.type
_entity_poly.pdbx_seq_one_letter_code
_entity_poly.pdbx_strand_id
1 'polypeptide(L)'
;MEEDDMILFPVLAFLIGVIAGLRALVAPAALSWAAWFGWLHVADSWLAFLGWGVTPWLLTLLALAELVADQLPATPSRKVPLQFGTRLVSGAVCGAALMMALDLNAVGLSRAEMATEGLVAGLLGAVAGTLGGAGVREWLAARFRRDSPAGLLEDAAAILGALGIVSAVA
;
A
#
# COMPACT_ATOMS: atom_id res chain seq x y z
N MET A 1 11.73 -20.53 -9.47
CA MET A 1 11.35 -19.72 -8.30
C MET A 1 11.83 -20.49 -7.10
N GLU A 2 12.68 -19.91 -6.30
CA GLU A 2 13.19 -20.53 -5.09
C GLU A 2 12.10 -20.53 -4.00
N GLU A 3 12.25 -21.39 -3.00
CA GLU A 3 11.31 -21.47 -1.85
C GLU A 3 11.19 -20.11 -1.14
N ASP A 4 12.21 -19.27 -1.25
CA ASP A 4 12.26 -17.91 -0.74
C ASP A 4 11.24 -16.97 -1.40
N ASP A 5 10.93 -17.16 -2.69
CA ASP A 5 9.94 -16.31 -3.40
C ASP A 5 8.52 -16.58 -2.87
N MET A 6 8.19 -17.80 -2.49
CA MET A 6 6.87 -18.16 -1.95
C MET A 6 6.57 -17.47 -0.61
N ILE A 7 7.59 -17.13 0.16
CA ILE A 7 7.43 -16.41 1.43
C ILE A 7 7.50 -14.90 1.19
N LEU A 8 8.33 -14.47 0.26
CA LEU A 8 8.58 -13.06 -0.02
C LEU A 8 7.31 -12.30 -0.43
N PHE A 9 6.53 -12.84 -1.36
CA PHE A 9 5.36 -12.11 -1.90
C PHE A 9 4.22 -11.91 -0.90
N PRO A 10 3.82 -12.89 -0.07
CA PRO A 10 2.87 -12.66 1.02
C PRO A 10 3.37 -11.61 2.03
N VAL A 11 4.68 -11.60 2.31
CA VAL A 11 5.29 -10.58 3.17
C VAL A 11 5.23 -9.20 2.51
N LEU A 12 5.55 -9.08 1.21
CA LEU A 12 5.43 -7.84 0.47
C LEU A 12 3.96 -7.37 0.39
N ALA A 13 3.01 -8.30 0.22
CA ALA A 13 1.58 -8.00 0.24
C ALA A 13 1.11 -7.47 1.60
N PHE A 14 1.61 -8.02 2.70
CA PHE A 14 1.38 -7.48 4.03
C PHE A 14 2.02 -6.10 4.20
N LEU A 15 3.27 -5.93 3.79
CA LEU A 15 4.00 -4.67 3.93
C LEU A 15 3.38 -3.54 3.09
N ILE A 16 2.94 -3.81 1.86
CA ILE A 16 2.23 -2.79 1.06
C ILE A 16 0.90 -2.41 1.71
N GLY A 17 0.24 -3.38 2.37
CA GLY A 17 -0.92 -3.13 3.21
C GLY A 17 -0.58 -2.19 4.37
N VAL A 18 0.55 -2.40 5.07
CA VAL A 18 1.02 -1.49 6.13
C VAL A 18 1.19 -0.07 5.57
N ILE A 19 1.79 0.08 4.40
CA ILE A 19 1.92 1.39 3.73
C ILE A 19 0.56 2.01 3.45
N ALA A 20 -0.40 1.25 2.92
CA ALA A 20 -1.77 1.73 2.71
C ALA A 20 -2.47 2.11 4.02
N GLY A 21 -2.15 1.41 5.12
CA GLY A 21 -2.60 1.76 6.46
C GLY A 21 -2.01 3.07 6.99
N LEU A 22 -0.80 3.42 6.61
CA LEU A 22 -0.19 4.73 6.91
C LEU A 22 -0.77 5.82 6.00
N ARG A 23 -0.79 5.59 4.67
CA ARG A 23 -1.27 6.50 3.62
C ARG A 23 -2.05 5.73 2.56
N ALA A 24 -3.37 5.96 2.51
CA ALA A 24 -4.29 5.15 1.70
C ALA A 24 -3.95 5.14 0.20
N LEU A 25 -3.42 6.23 -0.33
CA LEU A 25 -3.20 6.40 -1.77
C LEU A 25 -1.73 6.27 -2.20
N VAL A 26 -0.78 6.28 -1.29
CA VAL A 26 0.65 6.09 -1.61
C VAL A 26 0.92 4.69 -2.15
N ALA A 27 0.36 3.65 -1.52
CA ALA A 27 0.53 2.27 -1.95
C ALA A 27 -0.01 2.02 -3.37
N PRO A 28 -1.28 2.33 -3.69
CA PRO A 28 -1.80 2.12 -5.04
C PRO A 28 -1.11 3.00 -6.09
N ALA A 29 -0.66 4.22 -5.75
CA ALA A 29 0.11 5.05 -6.66
C ALA A 29 1.44 4.37 -7.03
N ALA A 30 2.19 3.86 -6.07
CA ALA A 30 3.46 3.17 -6.31
C ALA A 30 3.27 1.91 -7.17
N LEU A 31 2.27 1.07 -6.86
CA LEU A 31 1.98 -0.12 -7.65
C LEU A 31 1.48 0.19 -9.06
N SER A 32 0.76 1.30 -9.22
CA SER A 32 0.33 1.75 -10.55
C SER A 32 1.52 2.15 -11.42
N TRP A 33 2.53 2.82 -10.88
CA TRP A 33 3.78 3.09 -11.60
C TRP A 33 4.52 1.81 -11.95
N ALA A 34 4.61 0.85 -11.01
CA ALA A 34 5.21 -0.46 -11.27
C ALA A 34 4.51 -1.21 -12.41
N ALA A 35 3.17 -1.19 -12.41
CA ALA A 35 2.37 -1.81 -13.46
C ALA A 35 2.56 -1.10 -14.82
N TRP A 36 2.62 0.23 -14.84
CA TRP A 36 2.83 0.99 -16.07
C TRP A 36 4.22 0.81 -16.67
N PHE A 37 5.26 0.66 -15.84
CA PHE A 37 6.61 0.33 -16.29
C PHE A 37 6.79 -1.15 -16.67
N GLY A 38 5.79 -2.00 -16.44
CA GLY A 38 5.84 -3.43 -16.74
C GLY A 38 6.58 -4.27 -15.70
N TRP A 39 6.89 -3.70 -14.52
CA TRP A 39 7.50 -4.45 -13.40
C TRP A 39 6.47 -5.30 -12.67
N LEU A 40 5.20 -4.88 -12.67
CA LEU A 40 4.09 -5.58 -12.05
C LEU A 40 3.11 -6.09 -13.12
N HIS A 41 3.03 -7.40 -13.30
CA HIS A 41 2.22 -8.03 -14.36
C HIS A 41 0.77 -8.25 -13.90
N VAL A 42 -0.08 -7.22 -14.05
CA VAL A 42 -1.50 -7.28 -13.69
C VAL A 42 -2.46 -7.17 -14.88
N ALA A 43 -1.93 -7.15 -16.11
CA ALA A 43 -2.69 -6.89 -17.33
C ALA A 43 -3.84 -7.89 -17.56
N ASP A 44 -3.64 -9.16 -17.20
CA ASP A 44 -4.61 -10.25 -17.36
C ASP A 44 -5.54 -10.41 -16.15
N SER A 45 -5.68 -9.38 -15.32
CA SER A 45 -6.49 -9.40 -14.12
C SER A 45 -7.50 -8.24 -14.08
N TRP A 46 -8.41 -8.29 -13.13
CA TRP A 46 -9.33 -7.18 -12.86
C TRP A 46 -8.60 -5.90 -12.40
N LEU A 47 -7.31 -5.99 -12.08
CA LEU A 47 -6.43 -4.89 -11.70
C LEU A 47 -5.66 -4.27 -12.87
N ALA A 48 -5.94 -4.69 -14.11
CA ALA A 48 -5.30 -4.14 -15.31
C ALA A 48 -5.35 -2.61 -15.41
N PHE A 49 -6.38 -1.99 -14.80
CA PHE A 49 -6.51 -0.53 -14.77
C PHE A 49 -5.33 0.18 -14.07
N LEU A 50 -4.61 -0.50 -13.17
CA LEU A 50 -3.42 0.06 -12.52
C LEU A 50 -2.32 0.40 -13.53
N GLY A 51 -2.20 -0.39 -14.62
CA GLY A 51 -1.21 -0.16 -15.69
C GLY A 51 -1.66 0.81 -16.78
N TRP A 52 -2.86 1.39 -16.71
CA TRP A 52 -3.30 2.37 -17.71
C TRP A 52 -2.51 3.69 -17.57
N GLY A 53 -2.10 4.28 -18.70
CA GLY A 53 -1.23 5.45 -18.71
C GLY A 53 -1.70 6.67 -17.91
N VAL A 54 -3.00 6.79 -17.64
CA VAL A 54 -3.57 7.89 -16.82
C VAL A 54 -3.56 7.55 -15.32
N THR A 55 -3.67 6.28 -14.96
CA THR A 55 -3.87 5.84 -13.57
C THR A 55 -2.71 6.21 -12.64
N PRO A 56 -1.42 6.05 -13.02
CA PRO A 56 -0.31 6.45 -12.17
C PRO A 56 -0.32 7.94 -11.82
N TRP A 57 -0.61 8.78 -12.81
CA TRP A 57 -0.69 10.24 -12.62
C TRP A 57 -1.84 10.63 -11.72
N LEU A 58 -3.03 10.05 -11.95
CA LEU A 58 -4.21 10.33 -11.14
C LEU A 58 -3.98 9.90 -9.68
N LEU A 59 -3.49 8.68 -9.45
CA LEU A 59 -3.23 8.18 -8.11
C LEU A 59 -2.12 8.98 -7.42
N THR A 60 -1.11 9.43 -8.14
CA THR A 60 -0.06 10.30 -7.59
C THR A 60 -0.64 11.65 -7.15
N LEU A 61 -1.49 12.28 -7.96
CA LEU A 61 -2.14 13.54 -7.58
C LEU A 61 -3.02 13.35 -6.34
N LEU A 62 -3.77 12.26 -6.27
CA LEU A 62 -4.61 11.96 -5.11
C LEU A 62 -3.75 11.64 -3.87
N ALA A 63 -2.63 10.93 -4.01
CA ALA A 63 -1.69 10.69 -2.92
C ALA A 63 -1.08 12.00 -2.39
N LEU A 64 -0.67 12.91 -3.29
CA LEU A 64 -0.18 14.23 -2.90
C LEU A 64 -1.26 15.04 -2.18
N ALA A 65 -2.50 15.00 -2.66
CA ALA A 65 -3.62 15.65 -2.00
C ALA A 65 -3.88 15.06 -0.59
N GLU A 66 -3.77 13.73 -0.42
CA GLU A 66 -3.85 13.06 0.88
C GLU A 66 -2.75 13.56 1.82
N LEU A 67 -1.48 13.59 1.35
CA LEU A 67 -0.34 14.06 2.16
C LEU A 67 -0.55 15.50 2.64
N VAL A 68 -1.03 16.39 1.77
CA VAL A 68 -1.32 17.78 2.12
C VAL A 68 -2.50 17.85 3.09
N ALA A 69 -3.59 17.15 2.82
CA ALA A 69 -4.78 17.15 3.66
C ALA A 69 -4.47 16.68 5.09
N ASP A 70 -3.65 15.63 5.24
CA ASP A 70 -3.29 15.07 6.54
C ASP A 70 -2.41 15.98 7.41
N GLN A 71 -1.84 17.06 6.84
CA GLN A 71 -1.12 18.10 7.58
C GLN A 71 -2.06 19.22 8.08
N LEU A 72 -3.33 19.24 7.62
CA LEU A 72 -4.28 20.27 8.01
C LEU A 72 -4.92 19.93 9.38
N PRO A 73 -5.07 20.93 10.28
CA PRO A 73 -5.62 20.70 11.62
C PRO A 73 -7.11 20.30 11.62
N ALA A 74 -7.82 20.53 10.50
CA ALA A 74 -9.23 20.17 10.34
C ALA A 74 -9.45 18.72 9.87
N THR A 75 -8.39 17.96 9.61
CA THR A 75 -8.53 16.59 9.06
C THR A 75 -9.06 15.62 10.14
N PRO A 76 -10.13 14.86 9.84
CA PRO A 76 -10.67 13.87 10.75
C PRO A 76 -9.63 12.80 11.10
N SER A 77 -9.76 12.23 12.30
CA SER A 77 -8.88 11.12 12.73
C SER A 77 -8.97 9.95 11.74
N ARG A 78 -7.83 9.34 11.42
CA ARG A 78 -7.73 8.11 10.59
C ARG A 78 -8.52 6.91 11.15
N LYS A 79 -8.94 6.97 12.41
CA LYS A 79 -9.79 5.97 13.06
C LYS A 79 -11.28 6.16 12.77
N VAL A 80 -11.67 7.26 12.09
CA VAL A 80 -13.05 7.45 11.62
C VAL A 80 -13.40 6.37 10.59
N PRO A 81 -14.60 5.75 10.66
CA PRO A 81 -14.94 4.58 9.86
C PRO A 81 -14.68 4.73 8.36
N LEU A 82 -14.95 5.89 7.79
CA LEU A 82 -14.72 6.15 6.36
C LEU A 82 -13.23 6.10 6.00
N GLN A 83 -12.39 6.80 6.76
CA GLN A 83 -10.93 6.81 6.50
C GLN A 83 -10.29 5.45 6.79
N PHE A 84 -10.74 4.78 7.86
CA PHE A 84 -10.28 3.43 8.16
C PHE A 84 -10.65 2.46 7.06
N GLY A 85 -11.92 2.47 6.60
CA GLY A 85 -12.40 1.63 5.50
C GLY A 85 -11.64 1.84 4.20
N THR A 86 -11.36 3.10 3.82
CA THR A 86 -10.57 3.41 2.62
C THR A 86 -9.18 2.79 2.68
N ARG A 87 -8.50 2.85 3.83
CA ARG A 87 -7.17 2.25 4.04
C ARG A 87 -7.21 0.72 3.95
N LEU A 88 -8.25 0.10 4.51
CA LEU A 88 -8.46 -1.35 4.42
C LEU A 88 -8.66 -1.81 2.97
N VAL A 89 -9.53 -1.13 2.23
CA VAL A 89 -9.79 -1.43 0.82
C VAL A 89 -8.52 -1.24 0.00
N SER A 90 -7.82 -0.12 0.18
CA SER A 90 -6.55 0.16 -0.50
C SER A 90 -5.51 -0.93 -0.23
N GLY A 91 -5.30 -1.29 1.04
CA GLY A 91 -4.34 -2.33 1.41
C GLY A 91 -4.69 -3.70 0.84
N ALA A 92 -5.96 -4.09 0.90
CA ALA A 92 -6.44 -5.34 0.33
C ALA A 92 -6.22 -5.41 -1.19
N VAL A 93 -6.59 -4.35 -1.92
CA VAL A 93 -6.40 -4.26 -3.38
C VAL A 93 -4.91 -4.29 -3.75
N CYS A 94 -4.07 -3.55 -3.03
CA CYS A 94 -2.63 -3.54 -3.27
C CYS A 94 -1.96 -4.89 -2.98
N GLY A 95 -2.37 -5.56 -1.89
CA GLY A 95 -1.90 -6.90 -1.58
C GLY A 95 -2.29 -7.92 -2.66
N ALA A 96 -3.54 -7.86 -3.13
CA ALA A 96 -3.98 -8.70 -4.27
C ALA A 96 -3.17 -8.42 -5.53
N ALA A 97 -2.87 -7.16 -5.83
CA ALA A 97 -2.09 -6.78 -7.00
C ALA A 97 -0.68 -7.40 -6.98
N LEU A 98 0.00 -7.37 -5.83
CA LEU A 98 1.31 -7.99 -5.68
C LEU A 98 1.26 -9.51 -5.84
N MET A 99 0.32 -10.19 -5.18
CA MET A 99 0.20 -11.64 -5.29
C MET A 99 -0.18 -12.10 -6.70
N MET A 100 -1.09 -11.38 -7.37
CA MET A 100 -1.52 -11.72 -8.73
C MET A 100 -0.46 -11.42 -9.81
N ALA A 101 0.58 -10.69 -9.48
CA ALA A 101 1.71 -10.46 -10.38
C ALA A 101 2.69 -11.65 -10.45
N LEU A 102 2.56 -12.61 -9.55
CA LEU A 102 3.34 -13.86 -9.58
C LEU A 102 3.00 -14.72 -10.80
N ASP A 103 3.98 -15.47 -11.30
CA ASP A 103 3.76 -16.45 -12.34
C ASP A 103 2.98 -17.64 -11.77
N LEU A 104 1.77 -17.84 -12.29
CA LEU A 104 0.86 -18.94 -11.94
C LEU A 104 1.51 -20.32 -12.07
N ASN A 105 2.32 -20.52 -13.13
CA ASN A 105 2.94 -21.81 -13.40
C ASN A 105 4.04 -22.17 -12.39
N ALA A 106 4.61 -21.14 -11.76
CA ALA A 106 5.69 -21.32 -10.79
C ALA A 106 5.16 -21.61 -9.37
N VAL A 107 3.95 -21.12 -9.02
CA VAL A 107 3.41 -21.21 -7.66
C VAL A 107 2.43 -22.37 -7.48
N GLY A 108 1.83 -22.88 -8.56
CA GLY A 108 0.84 -23.95 -8.50
C GLY A 108 -0.50 -23.54 -7.88
N LEU A 109 -0.71 -22.25 -7.63
CA LEU A 109 -1.95 -21.67 -7.13
C LEU A 109 -2.80 -21.13 -8.28
N SER A 110 -4.11 -21.16 -8.14
CA SER A 110 -5.01 -20.47 -9.03
C SER A 110 -4.94 -18.94 -8.81
N ARG A 111 -5.29 -18.18 -9.85
CA ARG A 111 -5.35 -16.71 -9.76
C ARG A 111 -6.29 -16.22 -8.64
N ALA A 112 -7.35 -16.97 -8.36
CA ALA A 112 -8.30 -16.64 -7.29
C ALA A 112 -7.69 -16.88 -5.89
N GLU A 113 -6.91 -17.93 -5.72
CA GLU A 113 -6.21 -18.21 -4.46
C GLU A 113 -5.16 -17.12 -4.19
N MET A 114 -4.33 -16.77 -5.18
CA MET A 114 -3.35 -15.70 -5.07
C MET A 114 -4.01 -14.35 -4.73
N ALA A 115 -5.12 -14.02 -5.41
CA ALA A 115 -5.87 -12.80 -5.11
C ALA A 115 -6.39 -12.81 -3.67
N THR A 116 -6.92 -13.94 -3.20
CA THR A 116 -7.48 -14.07 -1.84
C THR A 116 -6.39 -13.94 -0.78
N GLU A 117 -5.26 -14.61 -0.95
CA GLU A 117 -4.11 -14.49 -0.04
C GLU A 117 -3.60 -13.06 0.01
N GLY A 118 -3.45 -12.41 -1.15
CA GLY A 118 -3.02 -11.02 -1.23
C GLY A 118 -4.01 -10.05 -0.58
N LEU A 119 -5.32 -10.25 -0.81
CA LEU A 119 -6.38 -9.48 -0.15
C LEU A 119 -6.27 -9.57 1.38
N VAL A 120 -6.13 -10.80 1.91
CA VAL A 120 -6.04 -11.03 3.35
C VAL A 120 -4.77 -10.44 3.93
N ALA A 121 -3.61 -10.70 3.31
CA ALA A 121 -2.33 -10.17 3.76
C ALA A 121 -2.32 -8.64 3.74
N GLY A 122 -2.77 -8.03 2.64
CA GLY A 122 -2.86 -6.57 2.50
C GLY A 122 -3.84 -5.93 3.47
N LEU A 123 -4.99 -6.58 3.73
CA LEU A 123 -5.97 -6.13 4.72
C LEU A 123 -5.37 -6.13 6.14
N LEU A 124 -4.72 -7.23 6.54
CA LEU A 124 -4.06 -7.33 7.85
C LEU A 124 -2.95 -6.30 7.99
N GLY A 125 -2.17 -6.09 6.93
CA GLY A 125 -1.17 -5.03 6.85
C GLY A 125 -1.78 -3.65 7.05
N ALA A 126 -2.91 -3.34 6.39
CA ALA A 126 -3.58 -2.06 6.52
C ALA A 126 -4.13 -1.80 7.94
N VAL A 127 -4.65 -2.83 8.60
CA VAL A 127 -5.02 -2.75 10.03
C VAL A 127 -3.80 -2.42 10.88
N ALA A 128 -2.71 -3.17 10.71
CA ALA A 128 -1.47 -2.97 11.46
C ALA A 128 -0.88 -1.57 11.22
N GLY A 129 -0.83 -1.13 9.95
CA GLY A 129 -0.33 0.20 9.57
C GLY A 129 -1.18 1.33 10.13
N THR A 130 -2.51 1.21 10.06
CA THR A 130 -3.41 2.27 10.57
C THR A 130 -3.32 2.40 12.09
N LEU A 131 -3.39 1.29 12.81
CA LEU A 131 -3.38 1.32 14.28
C LEU A 131 -1.97 1.59 14.83
N GLY A 132 -0.96 0.91 14.29
CA GLY A 132 0.43 1.09 14.67
C GLY A 132 0.94 2.48 14.31
N GLY A 133 0.66 2.96 13.09
CA GLY A 133 1.02 4.30 12.64
C GLY A 133 0.38 5.39 13.49
N ALA A 134 -0.88 5.22 13.90
CA ALA A 134 -1.52 6.16 14.83
C ALA A 134 -0.77 6.23 16.18
N GLY A 135 -0.42 5.07 16.75
CA GLY A 135 0.33 5.02 18.01
C GLY A 135 1.74 5.62 17.90
N VAL A 136 2.46 5.31 16.82
CA VAL A 136 3.79 5.88 16.56
C VAL A 136 3.71 7.39 16.38
N ARG A 137 2.73 7.88 15.60
CA ARG A 137 2.51 9.33 15.41
C ARG A 137 2.21 10.04 16.72
N GLU A 138 1.30 9.49 17.54
CA GLU A 138 0.98 10.04 18.88
C GLU A 138 2.23 10.12 19.76
N TRP A 139 3.04 9.07 19.78
CA TRP A 139 4.30 9.03 20.53
C TRP A 139 5.32 10.06 20.04
N LEU A 140 5.51 10.16 18.71
CA LEU A 140 6.41 11.13 18.08
C LEU A 140 5.94 12.58 18.32
N ALA A 141 4.63 12.85 18.18
CA ALA A 141 4.05 14.16 18.42
C ALA A 141 4.26 14.62 19.87
N ALA A 142 4.10 13.70 20.83
CA ALA A 142 4.41 13.99 22.23
C ALA A 142 5.91 14.28 22.44
N ARG A 143 6.79 13.57 21.75
CA ARG A 143 8.25 13.76 21.86
C ARG A 143 8.72 15.06 21.22
N PHE A 144 8.16 15.45 20.09
CA PHE A 144 8.49 16.69 19.37
C PHE A 144 7.68 17.91 19.88
N ARG A 145 6.66 17.68 20.70
CA ARG A 145 5.68 18.69 21.13
C ARG A 145 4.97 19.38 19.95
N ARG A 146 4.95 18.76 18.79
CA ARG A 146 4.33 19.19 17.54
C ARG A 146 3.94 17.99 16.71
N ASP A 147 2.78 18.03 16.05
CA ASP A 147 2.30 16.95 15.18
C ASP A 147 2.96 16.95 13.80
N SER A 148 3.25 18.11 13.21
CA SER A 148 3.78 18.23 11.86
C SER A 148 5.07 17.41 11.59
N PRO A 149 6.10 17.40 12.47
CA PRO A 149 7.27 16.58 12.24
C PRO A 149 6.97 15.08 12.28
N ALA A 150 6.02 14.66 13.12
CA ALA A 150 5.60 13.27 13.19
C ALA A 150 4.87 12.83 11.90
N GLY A 151 4.00 13.70 11.37
CA GLY A 151 3.34 13.47 10.09
C GLY A 151 4.32 13.37 8.93
N LEU A 152 5.31 14.26 8.84
CA LEU A 152 6.33 14.22 7.77
C LEU A 152 7.21 12.96 7.82
N LEU A 153 7.55 12.47 9.02
CA LEU A 153 8.28 11.21 9.17
C LEU A 153 7.44 10.02 8.71
N GLU A 154 6.15 10.03 9.01
CA GLU A 154 5.22 9.01 8.54
C GLU A 154 5.07 9.04 7.01
N ASP A 155 4.98 10.23 6.40
CA ASP A 155 4.94 10.42 4.95
C ASP A 155 6.20 9.85 4.29
N ALA A 156 7.37 10.20 4.83
CA ALA A 156 8.65 9.70 4.34
C ALA A 156 8.74 8.17 4.46
N ALA A 157 8.31 7.61 5.59
CA ALA A 157 8.29 6.16 5.80
C ALA A 157 7.35 5.45 4.82
N ALA A 158 6.16 6.02 4.54
CA ALA A 158 5.22 5.47 3.59
C ALA A 158 5.78 5.50 2.16
N ILE A 159 6.35 6.62 1.73
CA ILE A 159 6.92 6.77 0.37
C ILE A 159 8.12 5.85 0.19
N LEU A 160 9.09 5.89 1.10
CA LEU A 160 10.30 5.07 1.01
C LEU A 160 9.99 3.57 1.11
N GLY A 161 9.04 3.19 1.97
CA GLY A 161 8.57 1.83 2.09
C GLY A 161 7.89 1.33 0.82
N ALA A 162 7.01 2.14 0.21
CA ALA A 162 6.37 1.81 -1.06
C ALA A 162 7.39 1.64 -2.19
N LEU A 163 8.36 2.56 -2.31
CA LEU A 163 9.45 2.47 -3.29
C LEU A 163 10.32 1.24 -3.08
N GLY A 164 10.64 0.90 -1.82
CA GLY A 164 11.38 -0.31 -1.48
C GLY A 164 10.67 -1.58 -1.91
N ILE A 165 9.35 -1.68 -1.68
CA ILE A 165 8.53 -2.81 -2.09
C ILE A 165 8.48 -2.92 -3.62
N VAL A 166 8.24 -1.80 -4.32
CA VAL A 166 8.22 -1.79 -5.78
C VAL A 166 9.57 -2.17 -6.37
N SER A 167 10.68 -1.73 -5.77
CA SER A 167 12.04 -2.11 -6.20
C SER A 167 12.34 -3.59 -6.01
N ALA A 168 11.69 -4.25 -5.04
CA ALA A 168 11.88 -5.68 -4.78
C ALA A 168 11.14 -6.57 -5.80
N VAL A 169 10.18 -6.02 -6.55
CA VAL A 169 9.41 -6.74 -7.58
C VAL A 169 9.77 -6.30 -9.01
N ALA A 170 10.67 -5.29 -9.16
CA ALA A 170 11.17 -4.78 -10.43
C ALA A 170 12.27 -5.68 -10.98
#